data_673745e524095adfa3f5978dd9fd32d8
#
_entry.id   673745e524095adfa3f5978dd9fd32d8
#
_cell.length_a   1.000
_cell.length_b   1.000
_cell.length_c   1.000
_cell.angle_alpha   90.00
_cell.angle_beta   90.00
_cell.angle_gamma   90.00
#
_symmetry.space_group_name_H-M   'P 1'
#
loop_
_entity.id
_entity.type
_entity.pdbx_description
1 polymer ?
#
loop_
_entity_poly.entity_id
_entity_poly.type
_entity_poly.pdbx_seq_one_letter_code
_entity_poly.pdbx_strand_id
1 'polypeptide(L)'
;MASMTTNVGIPARLVSVLAGAYLLYKGITERKGDTVQTLAGSYLLLRGFTGFCAAYRAIGKTELHFRTQNINVKTALTVNRPRDQVYGFWRRLENLPTFMKHLHSVTILDETTSEWKANVPGHLGTIAWKSEIVKDDPGALLSWRSLPHSSIENAGKVTFRDAGKFGTEIHVVISYHAPLGIVGEKTIRLLNPIFEKMVKEDIQNFKRYIETGEIPTIEGQASGRNKKTKRKKTVH
;
A
#
# COMPACT_ATOMS: atom_id res chain seq x y z
N MET A 1 40.22 0.08 11.52
CA MET A 1 39.00 0.21 12.35
C MET A 1 37.85 -0.43 11.55
N ALA A 2 37.33 -1.59 11.99
CA ALA A 2 36.23 -2.25 11.31
C ALA A 2 34.95 -1.43 11.51
N SER A 3 34.33 -0.96 10.44
CA SER A 3 33.04 -0.27 10.47
C SER A 3 32.01 -1.26 11.02
N MET A 4 31.44 -0.96 12.17
CA MET A 4 30.30 -1.72 12.71
C MET A 4 29.09 -1.45 11.79
N THR A 5 28.80 -2.36 10.90
CA THR A 5 27.58 -2.28 10.10
C THR A 5 26.37 -2.54 10.99
N THR A 6 25.45 -1.58 11.02
CA THR A 6 24.20 -1.69 11.77
C THR A 6 23.32 -2.80 11.17
N ASN A 7 22.86 -3.74 12.02
CA ASN A 7 21.98 -4.84 11.62
C ASN A 7 20.61 -4.81 12.30
N VAL A 8 20.24 -3.66 12.87
CA VAL A 8 18.94 -3.44 13.53
C VAL A 8 18.29 -2.19 12.95
N GLY A 9 17.10 -2.33 12.38
CA GLY A 9 16.32 -1.22 11.81
C GLY A 9 15.87 -0.19 12.86
N ILE A 10 15.65 1.07 12.43
CA ILE A 10 15.30 2.22 13.31
C ILE A 10 14.12 1.93 14.25
N PRO A 11 12.98 1.34 13.81
CA PRO A 11 11.87 1.05 14.73
C PRO A 11 12.25 0.06 15.83
N ALA A 12 13.01 -0.98 15.49
CA ALA A 12 13.48 -1.97 16.46
C ALA A 12 14.50 -1.39 17.45
N ARG A 13 15.26 -0.38 17.03
CA ARG A 13 16.17 0.38 17.91
C ARG A 13 15.41 1.19 18.93
N LEU A 14 14.35 1.92 18.51
CA LEU A 14 13.50 2.69 19.42
C LEU A 14 12.82 1.80 20.46
N VAL A 15 12.23 0.69 20.03
CA VAL A 15 11.63 -0.29 20.95
C VAL A 15 12.67 -0.84 21.91
N SER A 16 13.89 -1.15 21.44
CA SER A 16 14.96 -1.66 22.28
C SER A 16 15.41 -0.62 23.33
N VAL A 17 15.49 0.66 22.97
CA VAL A 17 15.83 1.74 23.91
C VAL A 17 14.76 1.89 24.99
N LEU A 18 13.47 1.94 24.60
CA LEU A 18 12.36 2.10 25.55
C LEU A 18 12.23 0.90 26.48
N ALA A 19 12.25 -0.33 25.94
CA ALA A 19 12.21 -1.55 26.73
C ALA A 19 13.45 -1.70 27.63
N GLY A 20 14.63 -1.35 27.11
CA GLY A 20 15.87 -1.39 27.85
C GLY A 20 15.89 -0.40 29.02
N ALA A 21 15.42 0.82 28.80
CA ALA A 21 15.29 1.83 29.86
C ALA A 21 14.31 1.39 30.96
N TYR A 22 13.17 0.83 30.59
CA TYR A 22 12.16 0.32 31.51
C TYR A 22 12.71 -0.84 32.35
N LEU A 23 13.34 -1.84 31.73
CA LEU A 23 13.91 -2.98 32.45
C LEU A 23 15.06 -2.58 33.37
N LEU A 24 15.91 -1.63 32.93
CA LEU A 24 17.00 -1.12 33.75
C LEU A 24 16.46 -0.36 34.97
N TYR A 25 15.46 0.50 34.77
CA TYR A 25 14.81 1.24 35.87
C TYR A 25 14.20 0.26 36.85
N LYS A 26 13.47 -0.75 36.41
CA LYS A 26 12.84 -1.75 37.25
C LYS A 26 13.87 -2.62 38.00
N GLY A 27 14.93 -3.06 37.32
CA GLY A 27 15.99 -3.87 37.92
C GLY A 27 16.80 -3.14 39.00
N ILE A 28 16.90 -1.78 38.94
CA ILE A 28 17.62 -0.97 39.94
C ILE A 28 16.72 -0.58 41.11
N THR A 29 15.40 -0.34 40.86
CA THR A 29 14.49 0.19 41.87
C THR A 29 13.79 -0.88 42.71
N GLU A 30 13.70 -2.14 42.25
CA GLU A 30 13.12 -3.22 43.05
C GLU A 30 14.08 -3.67 44.16
N ARG A 31 13.59 -3.80 45.39
CA ARG A 31 14.32 -4.05 46.66
C ARG A 31 15.20 -5.31 46.70
N LYS A 32 15.05 -6.22 45.71
CA LYS A 32 15.95 -7.33 45.42
C LYS A 32 16.41 -7.18 43.97
N GLY A 33 17.42 -6.29 43.79
CA GLY A 33 17.93 -5.98 42.45
C GLY A 33 18.06 -7.22 41.59
N ASP A 34 17.17 -7.34 40.57
CA ASP A 34 17.16 -8.47 39.68
C ASP A 34 18.30 -8.27 38.66
N THR A 35 19.41 -8.93 38.90
CA THR A 35 20.61 -8.91 38.03
C THR A 35 20.27 -9.27 36.59
N VAL A 36 19.29 -10.17 36.40
CA VAL A 36 18.87 -10.60 35.05
C VAL A 36 18.16 -9.44 34.32
N GLN A 37 17.27 -8.71 35.01
CA GLN A 37 16.57 -7.55 34.43
C GLN A 37 17.55 -6.41 34.13
N THR A 38 18.50 -6.16 35.01
CA THR A 38 19.53 -5.14 34.81
C THR A 38 20.42 -5.47 33.61
N LEU A 39 20.89 -6.69 33.48
CA LEU A 39 21.69 -7.14 32.33
C LEU A 39 20.91 -7.10 31.02
N ALA A 40 19.66 -7.56 31.03
CA ALA A 40 18.80 -7.52 29.86
C ALA A 40 18.49 -6.08 29.43
N GLY A 41 18.22 -5.19 30.39
CA GLY A 41 18.00 -3.77 30.12
C GLY A 41 19.21 -3.09 29.52
N SER A 42 20.41 -3.35 30.10
CA SER A 42 21.68 -2.82 29.58
C SER A 42 21.98 -3.32 28.16
N TYR A 43 21.76 -4.60 27.91
CA TYR A 43 21.92 -5.17 26.56
C TYR A 43 20.98 -4.53 25.53
N LEU A 44 19.70 -4.33 25.88
CA LEU A 44 18.74 -3.71 25.01
C LEU A 44 19.06 -2.25 24.72
N LEU A 45 19.55 -1.51 25.70
CA LEU A 45 20.04 -0.15 25.49
C LEU A 45 21.22 -0.10 24.54
N LEU A 46 22.26 -0.92 24.77
CA LEU A 46 23.39 -1.03 23.87
C LEU A 46 22.98 -1.39 22.44
N ARG A 47 22.06 -2.36 22.29
CA ARG A 47 21.51 -2.75 20.98
C ARG A 47 20.77 -1.58 20.30
N GLY A 48 19.99 -0.82 21.06
CA GLY A 48 19.23 0.33 20.54
C GLY A 48 20.14 1.47 20.08
N PHE A 49 21.17 1.81 20.89
CA PHE A 49 22.11 2.89 20.57
C PHE A 49 23.07 2.50 19.43
N THR A 50 23.67 1.32 19.50
CA THR A 50 24.65 0.88 18.50
C THR A 50 24.00 0.42 17.18
N GLY A 51 22.73 0.00 17.22
CA GLY A 51 22.07 -0.64 16.09
C GLY A 51 22.67 -2.02 15.74
N PHE A 52 23.46 -2.59 16.66
CA PHE A 52 24.12 -3.88 16.47
C PHE A 52 23.54 -4.93 17.43
N CYS A 53 23.18 -6.08 16.87
CA CYS A 53 22.72 -7.24 17.65
C CYS A 53 23.61 -8.44 17.37
N ALA A 54 24.35 -8.89 18.40
CA ALA A 54 25.24 -10.06 18.30
C ALA A 54 24.47 -11.34 17.99
N ALA A 55 23.25 -11.50 18.55
CA ALA A 55 22.39 -12.63 18.27
C ALA A 55 21.96 -12.71 16.79
N TYR A 56 21.68 -11.57 16.14
CA TYR A 56 21.35 -11.51 14.72
C TYR A 56 22.55 -11.92 13.86
N ARG A 57 23.75 -11.52 14.27
CA ARG A 57 24.96 -11.93 13.57
C ARG A 57 25.25 -13.42 13.71
N ALA A 58 25.05 -14.00 14.90
CA ALA A 58 25.25 -15.43 15.16
C ALA A 58 24.28 -16.34 14.37
N ILE A 59 23.06 -15.84 14.09
CA ILE A 59 22.03 -16.57 13.34
C ILE A 59 22.13 -16.30 11.82
N GLY A 60 23.15 -15.54 11.36
CA GLY A 60 23.30 -15.18 9.94
C GLY A 60 22.24 -14.23 9.42
N LYS A 61 21.44 -13.60 10.31
CA LYS A 61 20.49 -12.55 9.96
C LYS A 61 21.22 -11.21 9.84
N THR A 62 21.92 -11.03 8.74
CA THR A 62 22.30 -9.72 8.23
C THR A 62 21.02 -9.10 7.69
N GLU A 63 20.51 -8.08 8.38
CA GLU A 63 19.25 -7.43 8.13
C GLU A 63 18.06 -8.40 8.02
N LEU A 64 17.03 -8.17 8.82
CA LEU A 64 15.70 -8.60 8.43
C LEU A 64 15.41 -7.87 7.13
N HIS A 65 15.77 -8.45 6.00
CA HIS A 65 15.06 -8.24 4.76
C HIS A 65 13.63 -8.66 5.09
N PHE A 66 12.85 -7.74 5.59
CA PHE A 66 11.42 -7.87 5.52
C PHE A 66 11.17 -8.09 4.04
N ARG A 67 10.83 -9.31 3.67
CA ARG A 67 10.41 -9.64 2.32
C ARG A 67 9.22 -8.73 2.07
N THR A 68 9.48 -7.57 1.47
CA THR A 68 8.46 -6.66 0.97
C THR A 68 7.63 -7.50 0.01
N GLN A 69 6.45 -7.89 0.42
CA GLN A 69 5.54 -8.58 -0.48
C GLN A 69 5.00 -7.52 -1.42
N ASN A 70 5.49 -7.55 -2.66
CA ASN A 70 4.91 -6.78 -3.73
C ASN A 70 3.50 -7.27 -3.95
N ILE A 71 2.53 -6.38 -3.78
CA ILE A 71 1.17 -6.64 -4.19
C ILE A 71 1.11 -6.36 -5.68
N ASN A 72 1.01 -7.39 -6.48
CA ASN A 72 0.87 -7.28 -7.93
C ASN A 72 -0.57 -7.60 -8.32
N VAL A 73 -1.34 -6.59 -8.66
CA VAL A 73 -2.69 -6.75 -9.18
C VAL A 73 -2.63 -6.74 -10.70
N LYS A 74 -3.17 -7.80 -11.31
CA LYS A 74 -3.29 -7.93 -12.76
C LYS A 74 -4.77 -8.06 -13.12
N THR A 75 -5.23 -7.26 -14.06
CA THR A 75 -6.60 -7.34 -14.58
C THR A 75 -6.61 -6.99 -16.05
N ALA A 76 -7.58 -7.55 -16.77
CA ALA A 76 -7.80 -7.24 -18.18
C ALA A 76 -9.30 -7.12 -18.42
N LEU A 77 -9.67 -6.22 -19.33
CA LEU A 77 -11.04 -6.10 -19.81
C LEU A 77 -11.08 -5.45 -21.19
N THR A 78 -12.20 -5.64 -21.89
CA THR A 78 -12.47 -4.99 -23.17
C THR A 78 -13.45 -3.85 -22.98
N VAL A 79 -13.13 -2.72 -23.61
CA VAL A 79 -13.88 -1.47 -23.56
C VAL A 79 -14.39 -1.17 -24.97
N ASN A 80 -15.69 -0.93 -25.12
CA ASN A 80 -16.28 -0.60 -26.42
C ASN A 80 -16.03 0.87 -26.80
N ARG A 81 -14.76 1.20 -26.99
CA ARG A 81 -14.26 2.50 -27.46
C ARG A 81 -13.01 2.33 -28.30
N PRO A 82 -12.74 3.24 -29.27
CA PRO A 82 -11.51 3.23 -30.04
C PRO A 82 -10.27 3.36 -29.17
N ARG A 83 -9.20 2.68 -29.58
CA ARG A 83 -7.95 2.59 -28.82
C ARG A 83 -7.35 3.96 -28.47
N ASP A 84 -7.37 4.89 -29.40
CA ASP A 84 -6.79 6.23 -29.19
C ASP A 84 -7.59 7.02 -28.15
N GLN A 85 -8.90 6.84 -28.08
CA GLN A 85 -9.73 7.46 -27.02
C GLN A 85 -9.41 6.88 -25.66
N VAL A 86 -9.26 5.55 -25.56
CA VAL A 86 -8.95 4.84 -24.31
C VAL A 86 -7.55 5.22 -23.84
N TYR A 87 -6.56 5.20 -24.74
CA TYR A 87 -5.21 5.64 -24.42
C TYR A 87 -5.18 7.12 -24.01
N GLY A 88 -5.78 8.02 -24.77
CA GLY A 88 -5.79 9.46 -24.48
C GLY A 88 -6.46 9.79 -23.15
N PHE A 89 -7.44 8.99 -22.72
CA PHE A 89 -8.05 9.13 -21.40
C PHE A 89 -7.08 8.74 -20.29
N TRP A 90 -6.37 7.61 -20.44
CA TRP A 90 -5.37 7.14 -19.47
C TRP A 90 -4.13 8.03 -19.44
N ARG A 91 -3.70 8.56 -20.58
CA ARG A 91 -2.52 9.45 -20.66
C ARG A 91 -2.69 10.72 -19.85
N ARG A 92 -3.91 11.23 -19.74
CA ARG A 92 -4.25 12.31 -18.83
C ARG A 92 -4.47 11.74 -17.42
N LEU A 93 -3.36 11.61 -16.67
CA LEU A 93 -3.34 10.98 -15.36
C LEU A 93 -4.30 11.66 -14.36
N GLU A 94 -4.64 12.93 -14.57
CA GLU A 94 -5.65 13.70 -13.80
C GLU A 94 -7.05 13.09 -13.91
N ASN A 95 -7.31 12.27 -14.93
CA ASN A 95 -8.59 11.55 -15.07
C ASN A 95 -8.71 10.34 -14.14
N LEU A 96 -7.58 9.82 -13.63
CA LEU A 96 -7.59 8.57 -12.83
C LEU A 96 -8.49 8.66 -11.59
N PRO A 97 -8.52 9.76 -10.81
CA PRO A 97 -9.42 9.89 -9.67
C PRO A 97 -10.91 9.81 -10.03
N THR A 98 -11.28 10.05 -11.29
CA THR A 98 -12.68 9.95 -11.73
C THR A 98 -13.23 8.53 -11.55
N PHE A 99 -12.41 7.50 -11.73
CA PHE A 99 -12.82 6.11 -11.62
C PHE A 99 -12.09 5.30 -10.55
N MET A 100 -10.89 5.73 -10.14
CA MET A 100 -10.14 5.13 -9.02
C MET A 100 -10.54 5.82 -7.72
N LYS A 101 -11.56 5.29 -7.05
CA LYS A 101 -12.15 5.89 -5.84
C LYS A 101 -11.18 6.07 -4.67
N HIS A 102 -10.10 5.30 -4.64
CA HIS A 102 -9.07 5.43 -3.62
C HIS A 102 -8.10 6.59 -3.89
N LEU A 103 -7.98 7.06 -5.14
CA LEU A 103 -7.21 8.25 -5.47
C LEU A 103 -8.02 9.49 -5.14
N HIS A 104 -7.42 10.37 -4.35
CA HIS A 104 -8.00 11.67 -4.04
C HIS A 104 -7.73 12.67 -5.16
N SER A 105 -6.49 12.75 -5.63
CA SER A 105 -6.08 13.62 -6.72
C SER A 105 -4.80 13.14 -7.39
N VAL A 106 -4.64 13.51 -8.66
CA VAL A 106 -3.38 13.45 -9.39
C VAL A 106 -3.14 14.82 -9.99
N THR A 107 -1.98 15.42 -9.71
CA THR A 107 -1.58 16.75 -10.17
C THR A 107 -0.34 16.61 -11.03
N ILE A 108 -0.37 17.10 -12.25
CA ILE A 108 0.78 17.11 -13.15
C ILE A 108 1.76 18.19 -12.70
N LEU A 109 3.01 17.83 -12.51
CA LEU A 109 4.09 18.74 -12.13
C LEU A 109 4.91 19.18 -13.37
N ASP A 110 5.16 18.24 -14.28
CA ASP A 110 5.83 18.47 -15.56
C ASP A 110 5.38 17.41 -16.59
N GLU A 111 6.02 17.32 -17.75
CA GLU A 111 5.65 16.42 -18.86
C GLU A 111 5.62 14.93 -18.46
N THR A 112 6.45 14.55 -17.50
CA THR A 112 6.64 13.16 -17.08
C THR A 112 6.28 12.92 -15.62
N THR A 113 6.36 13.95 -14.77
CA THR A 113 6.23 13.83 -13.32
C THR A 113 4.86 14.30 -12.84
N SER A 114 4.29 13.56 -11.91
CA SER A 114 3.00 13.87 -11.29
C SER A 114 3.01 13.58 -9.78
N GLU A 115 2.22 14.34 -9.04
CA GLU A 115 1.96 14.11 -7.61
C GLU A 115 0.61 13.41 -7.44
N TRP A 116 0.62 12.33 -6.70
CA TRP A 116 -0.53 11.48 -6.44
C TRP A 116 -0.89 11.56 -4.97
N LYS A 117 -2.17 11.64 -4.68
CA LYS A 117 -2.72 11.57 -3.32
C LYS A 117 -3.78 10.47 -3.26
N ALA A 118 -3.67 9.58 -2.30
CA ALA A 118 -4.63 8.50 -2.09
C ALA A 118 -5.14 8.46 -0.66
N ASN A 119 -6.39 8.02 -0.51
CA ASN A 119 -7.00 7.78 0.79
C ASN A 119 -6.54 6.42 1.33
N VAL A 120 -6.07 6.41 2.56
CA VAL A 120 -5.71 5.16 3.26
C VAL A 120 -6.99 4.46 3.70
N PRO A 121 -7.16 3.14 3.41
CA PRO A 121 -8.32 2.39 3.85
C PRO A 121 -8.54 2.49 5.36
N GLY A 122 -9.81 2.58 5.78
CA GLY A 122 -10.17 2.71 7.21
C GLY A 122 -10.14 4.16 7.73
N HIS A 123 -10.18 5.16 6.85
CA HIS A 123 -10.15 6.60 7.23
C HIS A 123 -8.90 7.02 8.01
N LEU A 124 -7.77 6.34 7.78
CA LEU A 124 -6.49 6.60 8.44
C LEU A 124 -5.74 7.80 7.86
N GLY A 125 -6.39 8.61 7.01
CA GLY A 125 -5.82 9.81 6.40
C GLY A 125 -5.50 9.63 4.92
N THR A 126 -4.66 10.53 4.40
CA THR A 126 -4.18 10.52 3.01
C THR A 126 -2.69 10.33 2.96
N ILE A 127 -2.21 9.70 1.89
CA ILE A 127 -0.79 9.55 1.60
C ILE A 127 -0.50 10.17 0.24
N ALA A 128 0.62 10.89 0.14
CA ALA A 128 1.04 11.53 -1.09
C ALA A 128 2.41 11.00 -1.53
N TRP A 129 2.59 10.86 -2.84
CA TRP A 129 3.86 10.50 -3.46
C TRP A 129 3.99 11.11 -4.83
N LYS A 130 5.23 11.19 -5.33
CA LYS A 130 5.51 11.61 -6.70
C LYS A 130 5.80 10.39 -7.57
N SER A 131 5.32 10.42 -8.81
CA SER A 131 5.53 9.39 -9.82
C SER A 131 6.02 9.99 -11.12
N GLU A 132 6.78 9.21 -11.86
CA GLU A 132 7.22 9.55 -13.21
C GLU A 132 6.68 8.55 -14.24
N ILE A 133 6.40 9.02 -15.45
CA ILE A 133 6.12 8.18 -16.60
C ILE A 133 7.45 7.58 -17.05
N VAL A 134 7.54 6.24 -17.06
CA VAL A 134 8.75 5.51 -17.45
C VAL A 134 8.73 5.18 -18.93
N LYS A 135 7.54 4.86 -19.44
CA LYS A 135 7.35 4.56 -20.86
C LYS A 135 5.98 5.03 -21.30
N ASP A 136 5.99 5.77 -22.39
CA ASP A 136 4.81 6.27 -23.08
C ASP A 136 4.93 5.91 -24.56
N ASP A 137 4.11 4.94 -25.00
CA ASP A 137 4.07 4.45 -26.37
C ASP A 137 2.64 4.68 -26.87
N PRO A 138 2.39 5.75 -27.65
CA PRO A 138 1.04 6.20 -27.98
C PRO A 138 0.15 5.09 -28.53
N GLY A 139 -1.00 4.92 -27.90
CA GLY A 139 -1.99 3.90 -28.27
C GLY A 139 -1.58 2.45 -27.93
N ALA A 140 -0.39 2.20 -27.39
CA ALA A 140 0.10 0.85 -27.12
C ALA A 140 0.40 0.60 -25.63
N LEU A 141 1.11 1.51 -24.97
CA LEU A 141 1.62 1.30 -23.63
C LEU A 141 1.77 2.62 -22.87
N LEU A 142 1.33 2.63 -21.63
CA LEU A 142 1.65 3.65 -20.65
C LEU A 142 2.17 2.97 -19.38
N SER A 143 3.31 3.41 -18.86
CA SER A 143 3.83 2.90 -17.58
C SER A 143 4.41 4.02 -16.73
N TRP A 144 4.27 3.87 -15.44
CA TRP A 144 4.75 4.81 -14.44
C TRP A 144 5.35 4.09 -13.23
N ARG A 145 6.12 4.83 -12.45
CA ARG A 145 6.63 4.39 -11.16
C ARG A 145 6.73 5.56 -10.20
N SER A 146 6.67 5.31 -8.91
CA SER A 146 6.99 6.31 -7.90
C SER A 146 8.48 6.68 -7.96
N LEU A 147 8.79 7.94 -7.63
CA LEU A 147 10.17 8.39 -7.50
C LEU A 147 10.86 7.70 -6.31
N PRO A 148 12.21 7.56 -6.34
CA PRO A 148 12.98 7.06 -5.20
C PRO A 148 12.65 7.82 -3.90
N HIS A 149 12.63 7.12 -2.79
CA HIS A 149 12.30 7.67 -1.46
C HIS A 149 10.88 8.21 -1.30
N SER A 150 9.97 7.85 -2.18
CA SER A 150 8.54 8.15 -2.04
C SER A 150 7.95 7.42 -0.82
N SER A 151 6.90 8.02 -0.23
CA SER A 151 6.16 7.44 0.89
C SER A 151 5.51 6.09 0.56
N ILE A 152 5.24 5.86 -0.70
CA ILE A 152 4.77 4.58 -1.26
C ILE A 152 5.62 4.25 -2.49
N GLU A 153 6.10 3.02 -2.58
CA GLU A 153 6.62 2.48 -3.81
C GLU A 153 5.45 1.90 -4.62
N ASN A 154 5.15 2.54 -5.74
CA ASN A 154 4.09 2.16 -6.67
C ASN A 154 4.64 2.11 -8.09
N ALA A 155 4.24 1.12 -8.84
CA ALA A 155 4.47 1.07 -10.27
C ALA A 155 3.23 0.55 -10.99
N GLY A 156 2.98 1.05 -12.17
CA GLY A 156 1.86 0.60 -12.97
C GLY A 156 2.18 0.54 -14.45
N LYS A 157 1.45 -0.32 -15.13
CA LYS A 157 1.52 -0.48 -16.58
C LYS A 157 0.15 -0.78 -17.15
N VAL A 158 -0.20 -0.06 -18.20
CA VAL A 158 -1.40 -0.32 -19.00
C VAL A 158 -0.99 -0.56 -20.44
N THR A 159 -1.40 -1.68 -21.03
CA THR A 159 -1.26 -1.97 -22.45
C THR A 159 -2.61 -1.93 -23.12
N PHE A 160 -2.63 -1.36 -24.31
CA PHE A 160 -3.84 -1.17 -25.12
C PHE A 160 -3.71 -1.97 -26.41
N ARG A 161 -4.69 -2.83 -26.66
CA ARG A 161 -4.74 -3.66 -27.86
C ARG A 161 -6.04 -3.44 -28.59
N ASP A 162 -5.97 -3.46 -29.91
CA ASP A 162 -7.18 -3.42 -30.72
C ASP A 162 -7.94 -4.77 -30.58
N ALA A 163 -9.21 -4.70 -30.21
CA ALA A 163 -10.12 -5.85 -30.13
C ALA A 163 -11.13 -5.86 -31.28
N GLY A 164 -10.83 -5.19 -32.39
CA GLY A 164 -11.68 -5.11 -33.57
C GLY A 164 -13.04 -4.49 -33.26
N LYS A 165 -14.12 -5.18 -33.65
CA LYS A 165 -15.50 -4.71 -33.41
C LYS A 165 -15.88 -4.56 -31.92
N PHE A 166 -15.10 -5.09 -31.02
CA PHE A 166 -15.32 -4.99 -29.58
C PHE A 166 -14.62 -3.78 -28.94
N GLY A 167 -13.87 -3.01 -29.72
CA GLY A 167 -13.16 -1.81 -29.26
C GLY A 167 -11.73 -2.09 -28.81
N THR A 168 -11.39 -1.84 -27.56
CA THR A 168 -10.03 -1.92 -27.03
C THR A 168 -9.94 -2.87 -25.86
N GLU A 169 -9.01 -3.83 -25.94
CA GLU A 169 -8.60 -4.63 -24.80
C GLU A 169 -7.51 -3.90 -24.01
N ILE A 170 -7.71 -3.72 -22.72
CA ILE A 170 -6.70 -3.16 -21.82
C ILE A 170 -6.21 -4.23 -20.85
N HIS A 171 -4.91 -4.28 -20.63
CA HIS A 171 -4.26 -5.08 -19.59
C HIS A 171 -3.59 -4.13 -18.60
N VAL A 172 -4.03 -4.17 -17.38
CA VAL A 172 -3.55 -3.32 -16.29
C VAL A 172 -2.78 -4.16 -15.28
N VAL A 173 -1.57 -3.73 -14.98
CA VAL A 173 -0.74 -4.30 -13.91
C VAL A 173 -0.36 -3.17 -12.97
N ILE A 174 -0.72 -3.28 -11.70
CA ILE A 174 -0.36 -2.31 -10.67
C ILE A 174 0.35 -3.04 -9.54
N SER A 175 1.50 -2.52 -9.17
CA SER A 175 2.35 -3.04 -8.10
C SER A 175 2.44 -2.02 -6.98
N TYR A 176 2.24 -2.46 -5.75
CA TYR A 176 2.42 -1.65 -4.55
C TYR A 176 3.40 -2.30 -3.60
N HIS A 177 4.28 -1.46 -3.04
CA HIS A 177 5.06 -1.79 -1.86
C HIS A 177 4.47 -1.01 -0.68
N ALA A 178 3.94 -1.70 0.29
CA ALA A 178 3.51 -1.05 1.51
C ALA A 178 4.74 -0.62 2.33
N PRO A 179 4.80 0.63 2.82
CA PRO A 179 5.89 1.06 3.68
C PRO A 179 5.87 0.26 4.98
N LEU A 180 6.94 -0.50 5.23
CA LEU A 180 7.07 -1.45 6.35
C LEU A 180 7.06 -0.80 7.74
N GLY A 181 7.13 0.52 7.85
CA GLY A 181 7.20 1.23 9.12
C GLY A 181 5.87 1.33 9.87
N ILE A 182 4.75 1.17 9.19
CA ILE A 182 3.41 1.44 9.77
C ILE A 182 2.62 0.15 10.01
N VAL A 183 2.95 -0.95 9.29
CA VAL A 183 2.10 -2.14 9.28
C VAL A 183 2.95 -3.41 9.27
N GLY A 184 2.83 -4.24 10.32
CA GLY A 184 3.55 -5.51 10.42
C GLY A 184 3.17 -6.51 9.32
N GLU A 185 4.03 -7.50 9.05
CA GLU A 185 3.89 -8.52 7.98
C GLU A 185 2.51 -9.21 7.94
N LYS A 186 1.91 -9.48 9.11
CA LYS A 186 0.57 -10.07 9.21
C LYS A 186 -0.53 -9.16 8.67
N THR A 187 -0.40 -7.85 8.87
CA THR A 187 -1.39 -6.87 8.42
C THR A 187 -1.31 -6.65 6.91
N ILE A 188 -0.12 -6.75 6.31
CA ILE A 188 0.06 -6.67 4.85
C ILE A 188 -0.68 -7.82 4.16
N ARG A 189 -0.61 -9.05 4.69
CA ARG A 189 -1.35 -10.20 4.15
C ARG A 189 -2.87 -10.00 4.18
N LEU A 190 -3.39 -9.30 5.20
CA LEU A 190 -4.81 -8.98 5.30
C LEU A 190 -5.23 -7.85 4.36
N LEU A 191 -4.32 -6.93 4.03
CA LEU A 191 -4.61 -5.82 3.13
C LEU A 191 -4.53 -6.21 1.65
N ASN A 192 -3.74 -7.22 1.28
CA ASN A 192 -3.58 -7.67 -0.11
C ASN A 192 -4.91 -7.93 -0.83
N PRO A 193 -5.86 -8.73 -0.27
CA PRO A 193 -7.15 -8.97 -0.92
C PRO A 193 -8.00 -7.71 -1.06
N ILE A 194 -7.89 -6.77 -0.11
CA ILE A 194 -8.61 -5.50 -0.12
C ILE A 194 -8.10 -4.63 -1.27
N PHE A 195 -6.79 -4.49 -1.41
CA PHE A 195 -6.16 -3.74 -2.50
C PHE A 195 -6.46 -4.37 -3.87
N GLU A 196 -6.37 -5.70 -3.97
CA GLU A 196 -6.68 -6.40 -5.21
C GLU A 196 -8.14 -6.16 -5.63
N LYS A 197 -9.08 -6.28 -4.71
CA LYS A 197 -10.49 -6.01 -4.95
C LYS A 197 -10.71 -4.56 -5.36
N MET A 198 -10.10 -3.61 -4.65
CA MET A 198 -10.20 -2.18 -4.91
C MET A 198 -9.72 -1.83 -6.33
N VAL A 199 -8.53 -2.29 -6.72
CA VAL A 199 -8.02 -2.05 -8.07
C VAL A 199 -8.92 -2.68 -9.14
N LYS A 200 -9.39 -3.91 -8.94
CA LYS A 200 -10.31 -4.56 -9.90
C LYS A 200 -11.63 -3.79 -10.03
N GLU A 201 -12.18 -3.29 -8.94
CA GLU A 201 -13.38 -2.45 -8.95
C GLU A 201 -13.14 -1.13 -9.68
N ASP A 202 -12.00 -0.48 -9.46
CA ASP A 202 -11.62 0.74 -10.16
C ASP A 202 -11.52 0.53 -11.67
N ILE A 203 -10.92 -0.58 -12.11
CA ILE A 203 -10.83 -0.87 -13.54
C ILE A 203 -12.21 -1.20 -14.14
N GLN A 204 -13.13 -1.80 -13.40
CA GLN A 204 -14.52 -1.95 -13.82
C GLN A 204 -15.25 -0.59 -13.86
N ASN A 205 -14.98 0.31 -12.94
CA ASN A 205 -15.52 1.67 -12.95
C ASN A 205 -15.00 2.45 -14.15
N PHE A 206 -13.71 2.29 -14.51
CA PHE A 206 -13.16 2.85 -15.75
C PHE A 206 -13.97 2.41 -16.96
N LYS A 207 -14.25 1.10 -17.13
CA LYS A 207 -15.05 0.60 -18.24
C LYS A 207 -16.41 1.28 -18.27
N ARG A 208 -17.12 1.30 -17.15
CA ARG A 208 -18.44 1.94 -17.06
C ARG A 208 -18.37 3.41 -17.46
N TYR A 209 -17.44 4.15 -16.86
CA TYR A 209 -17.27 5.57 -17.12
C TYR A 209 -16.97 5.88 -18.60
N ILE A 210 -16.00 5.19 -19.20
CA ILE A 210 -15.59 5.47 -20.57
C ILE A 210 -16.66 5.06 -21.59
N GLU A 211 -17.48 4.07 -21.28
CA GLU A 211 -18.56 3.59 -22.17
C GLU A 211 -19.85 4.41 -22.04
N THR A 212 -20.22 4.82 -20.80
CA THR A 212 -21.52 5.46 -20.52
C THR A 212 -21.42 6.92 -20.07
N GLY A 213 -20.21 7.39 -19.68
CA GLY A 213 -20.01 8.71 -19.07
C GLY A 213 -20.30 8.75 -17.57
N GLU A 214 -20.78 7.66 -16.97
CA GLU A 214 -21.21 7.61 -15.57
C GLU A 214 -20.69 6.37 -14.86
N ILE A 215 -20.48 6.49 -13.54
CA ILE A 215 -20.23 5.34 -12.65
C ILE A 215 -21.49 5.12 -11.82
N PRO A 216 -22.27 4.05 -12.06
CA PRO A 216 -23.46 3.78 -11.28
C PRO A 216 -23.12 3.64 -9.80
N THR A 217 -23.80 4.39 -8.93
CA THR A 217 -23.71 4.26 -7.48
C THR A 217 -24.98 3.61 -6.96
N ILE A 218 -24.86 2.78 -5.93
CA ILE A 218 -26.01 2.22 -5.22
C ILE A 218 -26.41 3.09 -4.01
N GLU A 219 -25.79 4.26 -3.86
CA GLU A 219 -26.13 5.21 -2.81
C GLU A 219 -27.55 5.73 -3.05
N GLY A 220 -28.42 5.57 -2.04
CA GLY A 220 -29.83 5.95 -2.12
C GLY A 220 -30.77 4.85 -2.59
N GLN A 221 -30.31 3.69 -3.01
CA GLN A 221 -31.16 2.54 -3.27
C GLN A 221 -31.60 1.90 -1.96
N ALA A 222 -32.92 1.78 -1.76
CA ALA A 222 -33.46 1.03 -0.62
C ALA A 222 -32.94 -0.41 -0.65
N SER A 223 -32.22 -0.82 0.39
CA SER A 223 -31.77 -2.21 0.50
C SER A 223 -33.02 -3.10 0.64
N GLY A 224 -33.34 -3.90 -0.38
CA GLY A 224 -34.47 -4.85 -0.37
C GLY A 224 -34.30 -5.98 0.64
N ARG A 225 -33.47 -5.81 1.66
CA ARG A 225 -33.26 -6.76 2.74
C ARG A 225 -34.38 -6.59 3.76
N ASN A 226 -35.48 -7.34 3.59
CA ASN A 226 -36.52 -7.48 4.62
C ASN A 226 -35.86 -7.88 5.95
N LYS A 227 -35.85 -6.95 6.92
CA LYS A 227 -35.57 -7.30 8.30
C LYS A 227 -36.63 -8.31 8.74
N LYS A 228 -36.26 -9.59 8.85
CA LYS A 228 -37.08 -10.60 9.49
C LYS A 228 -37.38 -10.10 10.91
N THR A 229 -38.58 -9.60 11.13
CA THR A 229 -39.11 -9.21 12.45
C THR A 229 -39.05 -10.44 13.33
N LYS A 230 -38.20 -10.45 14.36
CA LYS A 230 -38.20 -11.46 15.39
C LYS A 230 -39.55 -11.36 16.13
N ARG A 231 -40.48 -12.27 15.82
CA ARG A 231 -41.72 -12.47 16.60
C ARG A 231 -41.29 -12.85 18.03
N LYS A 232 -41.51 -11.94 18.97
CA LYS A 232 -41.48 -12.27 20.40
C LYS A 232 -42.60 -13.30 20.65
N LYS A 233 -42.24 -14.52 21.05
CA LYS A 233 -43.17 -15.46 21.66
C LYS A 233 -43.51 -14.94 23.05
N THR A 234 -44.71 -14.44 23.19
CA THR A 234 -45.32 -14.22 24.51
C THR A 234 -45.78 -15.60 25.00
N VAL A 235 -45.18 -16.05 26.09
CA VAL A 235 -45.62 -17.24 26.82
C VAL A 235 -46.66 -16.75 27.81
N HIS A 236 -47.89 -17.29 27.75
CA HIS A 236 -48.89 -17.23 28.80
C HIS A 236 -48.63 -18.35 29.78
#